data_077100e19ee1d10696e494f21925a6ae
#
_entry.id   077100e19ee1d10696e494f21925a6ae
#
_cell.length_a   1.000
_cell.length_b   1.000
_cell.length_c   1.000
_cell.angle_alpha   90.00
_cell.angle_beta   90.00
_cell.angle_gamma   90.00
#
_symmetry.space_group_name_H-M   'P 1'
#
loop_
_entity.id
_entity.type
_entity.pdbx_description
1 polymer ?
#
loop_
_entity_poly.entity_id
_entity_poly.type
_entity_poly.pdbx_seq_one_letter_code
_entity_poly.pdbx_strand_id
1 'polypeptide(L)'
;SWPTANGGLPMSDRPFDQLATRFAEKIYGGAKGAIRLAVLQADLTEALPKRPLRVLDIGAGLGHMSLWLAQQGHEVTLAEPAEPMLEGARQRFAEAGQTATFIHAPWQDLMGQLTEPYDLVLCHAVLEWLAEPHAILPVLHQLTVPGGWLSLAFYNRDELIYRNLLNGHFRKMRKNDIADEKQSL
;
A
#
# COMPACT_ATOMS: atom_id res chain seq x y z
N SER A 1 15.04 4.37 2.25
CA SER A 1 14.84 4.14 0.82
C SER A 1 14.41 2.70 0.64
N TRP A 2 13.38 2.47 -0.17
CA TRP A 2 13.25 1.17 -0.79
C TRP A 2 14.61 0.86 -1.42
N PRO A 3 15.17 -0.36 -1.26
CA PRO A 3 16.43 -0.69 -1.91
C PRO A 3 16.24 -0.48 -3.41
N THR A 4 16.94 0.51 -3.95
CA THR A 4 16.99 0.70 -5.40
C THR A 4 17.77 -0.47 -5.97
N ALA A 5 17.23 -1.14 -6.96
CA ALA A 5 17.94 -2.09 -7.77
C ALA A 5 18.99 -1.32 -8.62
N ASN A 6 20.13 -1.03 -8.03
CA ASN A 6 21.30 -0.60 -8.79
C ASN A 6 21.90 -1.84 -9.45
N GLY A 7 21.99 -1.82 -10.78
CA GLY A 7 22.59 -2.85 -11.62
C GLY A 7 24.07 -3.05 -11.32
N GLY A 8 24.36 -3.87 -10.36
CA GLY A 8 25.66 -4.38 -10.02
C GLY A 8 25.50 -5.74 -9.39
N LEU A 9 25.86 -6.80 -10.12
CA LEU A 9 26.03 -8.20 -9.76
C LEU A 9 25.08 -8.80 -8.73
N PRO A 10 24.54 -9.99 -8.91
CA PRO A 10 23.56 -10.60 -8.02
C PRO A 10 24.21 -10.99 -6.70
N MET A 11 24.41 -10.05 -5.81
CA MET A 11 24.51 -10.35 -4.39
C MET A 11 23.08 -10.56 -3.91
N SER A 12 22.77 -11.84 -3.79
CA SER A 12 21.58 -12.44 -3.21
C SER A 12 20.62 -11.44 -2.53
N ASP A 13 19.57 -11.04 -3.21
CA ASP A 13 18.38 -10.40 -2.65
C ASP A 13 17.69 -11.29 -1.60
N ARG A 14 18.16 -12.53 -1.48
CA ARG A 14 17.64 -13.56 -0.57
C ARG A 14 17.52 -13.11 0.89
N PRO A 15 18.48 -12.40 1.53
CA PRO A 15 18.32 -12.01 2.92
C PRO A 15 17.24 -10.92 3.09
N PHE A 16 17.14 -9.97 2.15
CA PHE A 16 16.11 -8.92 2.21
C PHE A 16 14.73 -9.50 1.93
N ASP A 17 14.58 -10.32 0.90
CA ASP A 17 13.33 -10.97 0.53
C ASP A 17 12.81 -11.88 1.64
N GLN A 18 13.71 -12.65 2.28
CA GLN A 18 13.35 -13.47 3.42
C GLN A 18 12.95 -12.64 4.64
N LEU A 19 13.65 -11.52 4.88
CA LEU A 19 13.33 -10.61 5.95
C LEU A 19 11.98 -9.93 5.70
N ALA A 20 11.73 -9.48 4.49
CA ALA A 20 10.47 -8.87 4.07
C ALA A 20 9.30 -9.84 4.21
N THR A 21 9.48 -11.10 3.79
CA THR A 21 8.46 -12.14 3.92
C THR A 21 8.15 -12.46 5.39
N ARG A 22 9.17 -12.67 6.21
CA ARG A 22 9.00 -12.87 7.65
C ARG A 22 8.34 -11.70 8.34
N PHE A 23 8.66 -10.49 7.91
CA PHE A 23 8.08 -9.27 8.44
C PHE A 23 6.61 -9.14 8.06
N ALA A 24 6.25 -9.43 6.81
CA ALA A 24 4.86 -9.46 6.36
C ALA A 24 4.05 -10.52 7.10
N GLU A 25 4.60 -11.70 7.29
CA GLU A 25 3.98 -12.75 8.11
C GLU A 25 3.78 -12.30 9.56
N LYS A 26 4.72 -11.56 10.13
CA LYS A 26 4.61 -11.01 11.49
C LYS A 26 3.56 -9.90 11.58
N ILE A 27 3.49 -9.01 10.59
CA ILE A 27 2.50 -7.91 10.56
C ILE A 27 1.09 -8.44 10.33
N TYR A 28 0.92 -9.32 9.34
CA TYR A 28 -0.39 -9.80 8.89
C TYR A 28 -0.73 -11.21 9.40
N GLY A 29 0.22 -11.89 10.02
CA GLY A 29 0.02 -13.19 10.65
C GLY A 29 -0.42 -13.09 12.10
N GLY A 30 -1.07 -14.15 12.59
CA GLY A 30 -1.51 -14.24 13.98
C GLY A 30 -2.67 -13.30 14.34
N ALA A 31 -3.00 -13.22 15.62
CA ALA A 31 -4.14 -12.46 16.12
C ALA A 31 -3.99 -10.95 15.92
N LYS A 32 -2.80 -10.40 16.13
CA LYS A 32 -2.54 -8.96 15.92
C LYS A 32 -2.71 -8.55 14.46
N GLY A 33 -2.21 -9.36 13.53
CA GLY A 33 -2.37 -9.12 12.10
C GLY A 33 -3.82 -9.18 11.66
N ALA A 34 -4.59 -10.13 12.16
CA ALA A 34 -6.02 -10.25 11.90
C ALA A 34 -6.80 -9.02 12.41
N ILE A 35 -6.47 -8.50 13.59
CA ILE A 35 -7.08 -7.30 14.15
C ILE A 35 -6.75 -6.07 13.28
N ARG A 36 -5.50 -5.91 12.85
CA ARG A 36 -5.09 -4.80 11.97
C ARG A 36 -5.86 -4.80 10.66
N LEU A 37 -5.94 -5.97 10.01
CA LEU A 37 -6.72 -6.12 8.78
C LEU A 37 -8.20 -5.80 9.01
N ALA A 38 -8.80 -6.30 10.08
CA ALA A 38 -10.20 -6.04 10.41
C ALA A 38 -10.49 -4.55 10.61
N VAL A 39 -9.60 -3.83 11.27
CA VAL A 39 -9.72 -2.38 11.47
C VAL A 39 -9.68 -1.62 10.14
N LEU A 40 -8.70 -1.94 9.28
CA LEU A 40 -8.58 -1.30 7.97
C LEU A 40 -9.78 -1.64 7.05
N GLN A 41 -10.23 -2.87 7.08
CA GLN A 41 -11.42 -3.30 6.35
C GLN A 41 -12.69 -2.59 6.82
N ALA A 42 -12.84 -2.41 8.13
CA ALA A 42 -13.97 -1.69 8.70
C ALA A 42 -13.98 -0.21 8.27
N ASP A 43 -12.84 0.47 8.33
CA ASP A 43 -12.69 1.85 7.87
C ASP A 43 -13.12 2.00 6.40
N LEU A 44 -12.66 1.10 5.53
CA LEU A 44 -13.00 1.13 4.11
C LEU A 44 -14.47 0.75 3.85
N THR A 45 -14.99 -0.23 4.56
CA THR A 45 -16.40 -0.65 4.42
C THR A 45 -17.35 0.49 4.76
N GLU A 46 -17.05 1.25 5.80
CA GLU A 46 -17.88 2.39 6.24
C GLU A 46 -17.83 3.55 5.24
N ALA A 47 -16.64 3.85 4.72
CA ALA A 47 -16.41 5.09 3.98
C ALA A 47 -16.60 4.96 2.47
N LEU A 48 -16.31 3.81 1.88
CA LEU A 48 -16.32 3.65 0.43
C LEU A 48 -17.74 3.55 -0.14
N PRO A 49 -17.96 4.13 -1.35
CA PRO A 49 -19.22 3.96 -2.05
C PRO A 49 -19.43 2.48 -2.44
N LYS A 50 -20.71 2.08 -2.51
CA LYS A 50 -21.11 0.71 -2.86
C LYS A 50 -21.15 0.51 -4.38
N ARG A 51 -20.05 0.75 -5.05
CA ARG A 51 -19.85 0.51 -6.47
C ARG A 51 -18.46 -0.06 -6.72
N PRO A 52 -18.21 -0.76 -7.84
CA PRO A 52 -16.86 -1.16 -8.20
C PRO A 52 -15.94 0.06 -8.33
N LEU A 53 -14.77 -0.04 -7.73
CA LEU A 53 -13.73 0.98 -7.76
C LEU A 53 -12.48 0.43 -8.44
N ARG A 54 -11.71 1.32 -9.07
CA ARG A 54 -10.34 1.05 -9.47
C ARG A 54 -9.42 1.32 -8.29
N VAL A 55 -8.69 0.31 -7.87
CA VAL A 55 -7.87 0.32 -6.65
C VAL A 55 -6.40 0.09 -7.00
N LEU A 56 -5.53 0.89 -6.42
CA LEU A 56 -4.08 0.69 -6.42
C LEU A 56 -3.60 0.46 -5.00
N ASP A 57 -2.91 -0.65 -4.78
CA ASP A 57 -2.26 -0.97 -3.51
C ASP A 57 -0.73 -0.88 -3.69
N ILE A 58 -0.14 0.14 -3.07
CA ILE A 58 1.29 0.43 -3.17
C ILE A 58 2.02 -0.22 -2.00
N GLY A 59 3.02 -1.05 -2.32
CA GLY A 59 3.72 -1.84 -1.30
C GLY A 59 2.80 -2.90 -0.70
N ALA A 60 2.05 -3.59 -1.56
CA ALA A 60 0.97 -4.49 -1.17
C ALA A 60 1.41 -5.71 -0.36
N GLY A 61 2.68 -6.05 -0.37
CA GLY A 61 3.20 -7.22 0.31
C GLY A 61 2.57 -8.51 -0.23
N LEU A 62 2.03 -9.32 0.66
CA LEU A 62 1.33 -10.56 0.33
C LEU A 62 -0.10 -10.34 -0.19
N GLY A 63 -0.55 -9.10 -0.31
CA GLY A 63 -1.81 -8.75 -0.95
C GLY A 63 -3.06 -9.04 -0.13
N HIS A 64 -3.00 -9.06 1.19
CA HIS A 64 -4.17 -9.34 2.03
C HIS A 64 -5.31 -8.32 1.83
N MET A 65 -5.00 -7.02 1.87
CA MET A 65 -6.00 -5.98 1.64
C MET A 65 -6.49 -5.98 0.20
N SER A 66 -5.57 -6.15 -0.75
CA SER A 66 -5.89 -6.24 -2.17
C SER A 66 -6.84 -7.39 -2.49
N LEU A 67 -6.59 -8.58 -1.93
CA LEU A 67 -7.46 -9.73 -2.14
C LEU A 67 -8.85 -9.48 -1.57
N TRP A 68 -8.93 -8.95 -0.36
CA TRP A 68 -10.22 -8.60 0.23
C TRP A 68 -11.00 -7.61 -0.65
N LEU A 69 -10.34 -6.57 -1.17
CA LEU A 69 -10.97 -5.59 -2.07
C LEU A 69 -11.43 -6.23 -3.39
N ALA A 70 -10.64 -7.12 -3.97
CA ALA A 70 -11.05 -7.88 -5.14
C ALA A 70 -12.29 -8.75 -4.87
N GLN A 71 -12.36 -9.37 -3.70
CA GLN A 71 -13.53 -10.15 -3.25
C GLN A 71 -14.77 -9.28 -3.03
N GLN A 72 -14.60 -7.99 -2.76
CA GLN A 72 -15.69 -7.00 -2.71
C GLN A 72 -16.13 -6.51 -4.10
N GLY A 73 -15.50 -6.99 -5.18
CA GLY A 73 -15.86 -6.64 -6.55
C GLY A 73 -15.10 -5.46 -7.13
N HIS A 74 -14.02 -5.00 -6.49
CA HIS A 74 -13.18 -3.93 -7.00
C HIS A 74 -12.15 -4.44 -8.01
N GLU A 75 -11.76 -3.58 -8.94
CA GLU A 75 -10.65 -3.82 -9.87
C GLU A 75 -9.33 -3.41 -9.23
N VAL A 76 -8.47 -4.37 -8.94
CA VAL A 76 -7.28 -4.16 -8.13
C VAL A 76 -6.00 -4.26 -8.95
N THR A 77 -5.11 -3.29 -8.75
CA THR A 77 -3.71 -3.31 -9.15
C THR A 77 -2.85 -3.32 -7.90
N LEU A 78 -1.91 -4.26 -7.82
CA LEU A 78 -0.92 -4.35 -6.74
C LEU A 78 0.46 -4.00 -7.27
N ALA A 79 1.18 -3.17 -6.53
CA ALA A 79 2.59 -2.91 -6.76
C ALA A 79 3.40 -3.33 -5.52
N GLU A 80 4.42 -4.16 -5.75
CA GLU A 80 5.28 -4.69 -4.68
C GLU A 80 6.73 -4.82 -5.19
N PRO A 81 7.72 -4.25 -4.48
CA PRO A 81 9.11 -4.34 -4.89
C PRO A 81 9.78 -5.70 -4.59
N ALA A 82 9.28 -6.46 -3.61
CA ALA A 82 9.83 -7.76 -3.25
C ALA A 82 9.17 -8.87 -4.05
N GLU A 83 9.91 -9.47 -5.00
CA GLU A 83 9.37 -10.51 -5.89
C GLU A 83 8.75 -11.71 -5.15
N PRO A 84 9.36 -12.26 -4.07
CA PRO A 84 8.75 -13.37 -3.34
C PRO A 84 7.39 -13.00 -2.71
N MET A 85 7.22 -11.77 -2.27
CA MET A 85 5.94 -11.28 -1.73
C MET A 85 4.90 -11.13 -2.83
N LEU A 86 5.29 -10.58 -3.98
CA LEU A 86 4.41 -10.44 -5.12
C LEU A 86 3.94 -11.80 -5.64
N GLU A 87 4.85 -12.79 -5.69
CA GLU A 87 4.51 -14.16 -6.07
C GLU A 87 3.56 -14.80 -5.04
N GLY A 88 3.77 -14.57 -3.77
CA GLY A 88 2.85 -14.99 -2.71
C GLY A 88 1.45 -14.37 -2.88
N ALA A 89 1.38 -13.10 -3.27
CA ALA A 89 0.12 -12.43 -3.60
C ALA A 89 -0.56 -13.07 -4.84
N ARG A 90 0.19 -13.36 -5.89
CA ARG A 90 -0.34 -14.05 -7.09
C ARG A 90 -0.98 -15.39 -6.72
N GLN A 91 -0.30 -16.18 -5.90
CA GLN A 91 -0.81 -17.48 -5.44
C GLN A 91 -2.09 -17.32 -4.63
N ARG A 92 -2.16 -16.36 -3.71
CA ARG A 92 -3.36 -16.08 -2.92
C ARG A 92 -4.57 -15.72 -3.79
N PHE A 93 -4.35 -14.89 -4.80
CA PHE A 93 -5.40 -14.53 -5.75
C PHE A 93 -5.87 -15.74 -6.56
N ALA A 94 -4.94 -16.55 -7.06
CA ALA A 94 -5.27 -17.76 -7.81
C ALA A 94 -6.06 -18.76 -6.97
N GLU A 95 -5.65 -19.02 -5.74
CA GLU A 95 -6.34 -19.91 -4.80
C GLU A 95 -7.75 -19.42 -4.45
N ALA A 96 -7.93 -18.10 -4.38
CA ALA A 96 -9.24 -17.48 -4.11
C ALA A 96 -10.10 -17.32 -5.37
N GLY A 97 -9.62 -17.69 -6.55
CA GLY A 97 -10.31 -17.49 -7.81
C GLY A 97 -10.51 -16.02 -8.18
N GLN A 98 -9.61 -15.14 -7.73
CA GLN A 98 -9.66 -13.71 -7.99
C GLN A 98 -8.55 -13.29 -8.96
N THR A 99 -8.77 -12.17 -9.63
CA THR A 99 -7.82 -11.58 -10.58
C THR A 99 -7.40 -10.19 -10.14
N ALA A 100 -6.19 -9.81 -10.54
CA ALA A 100 -5.66 -8.46 -10.36
C ALA A 100 -4.55 -8.19 -11.38
N THR A 101 -4.13 -6.94 -11.47
CA THR A 101 -2.89 -6.56 -12.15
C THR A 101 -1.77 -6.53 -11.14
N PHE A 102 -0.67 -7.23 -11.41
CA PHE A 102 0.50 -7.33 -10.54
C PHE A 102 1.67 -6.57 -11.15
N ILE A 103 2.26 -5.66 -10.39
CA ILE A 103 3.40 -4.85 -10.83
C ILE A 103 4.57 -5.08 -9.87
N HIS A 104 5.66 -5.61 -10.40
CA HIS A 104 6.91 -5.74 -9.67
C HIS A 104 7.68 -4.42 -9.77
N ALA A 105 7.39 -3.49 -8.87
CA ALA A 105 8.03 -2.18 -8.83
C ALA A 105 7.93 -1.53 -7.46
N PRO A 106 8.92 -0.72 -7.06
CA PRO A 106 8.81 0.20 -5.95
C PRO A 106 7.94 1.40 -6.34
N TRP A 107 7.43 2.13 -5.34
CA TRP A 107 6.57 3.28 -5.57
C TRP A 107 7.21 4.37 -6.46
N GLN A 108 8.56 4.50 -6.43
CA GLN A 108 9.30 5.50 -7.21
C GLN A 108 9.14 5.31 -8.72
N ASP A 109 8.90 4.07 -9.15
CA ASP A 109 8.84 3.72 -10.58
C ASP A 109 7.40 3.69 -11.12
N LEU A 110 6.38 3.91 -10.27
CA LEU A 110 4.98 3.77 -10.67
C LEU A 110 4.52 4.86 -11.62
N MET A 111 4.96 6.09 -11.45
CA MET A 111 4.55 7.20 -12.31
C MET A 111 4.93 7.01 -13.78
N GLY A 112 6.00 6.27 -14.05
CA GLY A 112 6.41 5.92 -15.42
C GLY A 112 5.63 4.74 -16.03
N GLN A 113 4.90 3.99 -15.23
CA GLN A 113 4.19 2.77 -15.65
C GLN A 113 2.68 2.92 -15.67
N LEU A 114 2.13 3.77 -14.80
CA LEU A 114 0.69 3.98 -14.64
C LEU A 114 0.27 5.26 -15.37
N THR A 115 -0.70 5.13 -16.26
CA THR A 115 -1.16 6.23 -17.12
C THR A 115 -2.45 6.88 -16.62
N GLU A 116 -3.23 6.17 -15.82
CA GLU A 116 -4.51 6.65 -15.32
C GLU A 116 -4.60 6.56 -13.79
N PRO A 117 -5.24 7.55 -13.16
CA PRO A 117 -5.40 7.55 -11.72
C PRO A 117 -6.47 6.54 -11.26
N TYR A 118 -6.50 6.28 -9.96
CA TYR A 118 -7.36 5.30 -9.30
C TYR A 118 -8.38 5.97 -8.38
N ASP A 119 -9.53 5.33 -8.19
CA ASP A 119 -10.57 5.78 -7.26
C ASP A 119 -10.12 5.64 -5.80
N LEU A 120 -9.37 4.58 -5.49
CA LEU A 120 -8.80 4.30 -4.19
C LEU A 120 -7.34 3.94 -4.33
N VAL A 121 -6.49 4.60 -3.57
CA VAL A 121 -5.07 4.28 -3.43
C VAL A 121 -4.78 3.89 -2.00
N LEU A 122 -4.18 2.71 -1.79
CA LEU A 122 -3.66 2.28 -0.49
C LEU A 122 -2.16 2.44 -0.44
N CYS A 123 -1.67 3.01 0.65
CA CYS A 123 -0.26 3.03 1.01
C CYS A 123 -0.15 2.62 2.48
N HIS A 124 -0.04 1.32 2.71
CA HIS A 124 0.15 0.73 4.03
C HIS A 124 1.60 0.27 4.13
N ALA A 125 2.41 1.05 4.80
CA ALA A 125 3.86 0.95 4.74
C ALA A 125 4.52 0.84 6.10
N VAL A 126 5.67 0.19 6.11
CA VAL A 126 6.57 0.18 7.25
C VAL A 126 7.45 1.43 7.18
N LEU A 127 7.44 2.23 8.25
CA LEU A 127 8.15 3.53 8.26
C LEU A 127 9.64 3.39 8.01
N GLU A 128 10.27 2.34 8.53
CA GLU A 128 11.70 2.08 8.34
C GLU A 128 12.07 1.82 6.87
N TRP A 129 11.09 1.48 6.05
CA TRP A 129 11.27 1.26 4.61
C TRP A 129 11.04 2.51 3.76
N LEU A 130 10.57 3.59 4.37
CA LEU A 130 10.39 4.89 3.74
C LEU A 130 11.49 5.84 4.22
N ALA A 131 12.55 6.03 3.42
CA ALA A 131 13.62 6.95 3.75
C ALA A 131 13.11 8.40 3.83
N GLU A 132 12.19 8.76 2.94
CA GLU A 132 11.59 10.08 2.84
C GLU A 132 10.07 9.96 2.68
N PRO A 133 9.30 9.81 3.78
CA PRO A 133 7.83 9.64 3.71
C PRO A 133 7.14 10.79 2.96
N HIS A 134 7.70 11.99 3.01
CA HIS A 134 7.14 13.15 2.30
C HIS A 134 7.25 13.05 0.78
N ALA A 135 8.21 12.30 0.26
CA ALA A 135 8.41 12.17 -1.18
C ALA A 135 7.33 11.33 -1.87
N ILE A 136 6.66 10.43 -1.13
CA ILE A 136 5.58 9.61 -1.68
C ILE A 136 4.27 10.39 -1.82
N LEU A 137 4.02 11.41 -1.00
CA LEU A 137 2.74 12.13 -0.97
C LEU A 137 2.34 12.75 -2.32
N PRO A 138 3.23 13.43 -3.06
CA PRO A 138 2.89 13.93 -4.40
C PRO A 138 2.54 12.82 -5.38
N VAL A 139 3.19 11.66 -5.28
CA VAL A 139 2.91 10.48 -6.12
C VAL A 139 1.52 9.93 -5.80
N LEU A 140 1.19 9.77 -4.53
CA LEU A 140 -0.14 9.32 -4.08
C LEU A 140 -1.23 10.26 -4.56
N HIS A 141 -0.99 11.56 -4.49
CA HIS A 141 -1.91 12.58 -4.98
C HIS A 141 -2.16 12.45 -6.50
N GLN A 142 -1.11 12.28 -7.29
CA GLN A 142 -1.23 12.16 -8.74
C GLN A 142 -1.90 10.85 -9.17
N LEU A 143 -1.73 9.78 -8.41
CA LEU A 143 -2.33 8.48 -8.69
C LEU A 143 -3.78 8.36 -8.21
N THR A 144 -4.30 9.34 -7.48
CA THR A 144 -5.67 9.36 -6.98
C THR A 144 -6.53 10.32 -7.80
N VAL A 145 -7.70 9.88 -8.27
CA VAL A 145 -8.66 10.76 -8.97
C VAL A 145 -9.10 11.91 -8.06
N PRO A 146 -9.46 13.08 -8.62
CA PRO A 146 -10.11 14.13 -7.85
C PRO A 146 -11.37 13.60 -7.17
N GLY A 147 -11.51 13.83 -5.86
CA GLY A 147 -12.62 13.27 -5.07
C GLY A 147 -12.48 11.78 -4.71
N GLY A 148 -11.34 11.16 -5.07
CA GLY A 148 -11.04 9.79 -4.72
C GLY A 148 -10.63 9.61 -3.25
N TRP A 149 -10.17 8.41 -2.93
CA TRP A 149 -9.85 7.97 -1.59
C TRP A 149 -8.38 7.60 -1.47
N LEU A 150 -7.76 7.99 -0.38
CA LEU A 150 -6.39 7.64 -0.04
C LEU A 150 -6.38 7.00 1.35
N SER A 151 -6.06 5.72 1.42
CA SER A 151 -5.90 5.00 2.68
C SER A 151 -4.43 4.92 3.05
N LEU A 152 -4.07 5.58 4.14
CA LEU A 152 -2.72 5.59 4.69
C LEU A 152 -2.67 4.77 5.97
N ALA A 153 -1.68 3.91 6.09
CA ALA A 153 -1.37 3.23 7.34
C ALA A 153 0.14 3.06 7.46
N PHE A 154 0.68 3.45 8.59
CA PHE A 154 2.12 3.34 8.86
C PHE A 154 2.36 2.46 10.07
N TYR A 155 3.27 1.52 9.91
CA TYR A 155 3.70 0.58 10.93
C TYR A 155 5.14 0.85 11.34
N ASN A 156 5.45 0.68 12.62
CA ASN A 156 6.78 0.31 13.04
C ASN A 156 6.82 -1.22 13.23
N ARG A 157 7.95 -1.78 13.64
CA ARG A 157 8.20 -3.22 13.70
C ARG A 157 7.03 -4.09 14.15
N ASP A 158 6.18 -3.63 15.08
CA ASP A 158 5.14 -4.43 15.70
C ASP A 158 3.80 -3.72 15.81
N GLU A 159 3.73 -2.42 15.55
CA GLU A 159 2.55 -1.61 15.86
C GLU A 159 2.11 -0.74 14.68
N LEU A 160 0.79 -0.62 14.55
CA LEU A 160 0.17 0.38 13.69
C LEU A 160 0.28 1.74 14.41
N ILE A 161 1.14 2.64 13.90
CA ILE A 161 1.38 3.94 14.51
C ILE A 161 0.37 4.97 14.03
N TYR A 162 -0.03 4.86 12.77
CA TYR A 162 -0.89 5.83 12.12
C TYR A 162 -1.79 5.15 11.10
N ARG A 163 -3.05 5.53 11.08
CA ARG A 163 -3.96 5.23 9.98
C ARG A 163 -4.85 6.42 9.69
N ASN A 164 -5.11 6.66 8.43
CA ASN A 164 -6.07 7.68 8.00
C ASN A 164 -6.68 7.31 6.65
N LEU A 165 -7.94 7.59 6.49
CA LEU A 165 -8.66 7.46 5.23
C LEU A 165 -9.13 8.85 4.82
N LEU A 166 -8.53 9.36 3.75
CA LEU A 166 -8.75 10.69 3.23
C LEU A 166 -9.63 10.63 1.99
N ASN A 167 -10.60 11.52 1.92
CA ASN A 167 -11.44 11.72 0.74
C ASN A 167 -11.43 13.19 0.34
N GLY A 168 -11.38 13.47 -0.93
CA GLY A 168 -11.60 14.82 -1.42
C GLY A 168 -10.63 15.31 -2.48
N HIS A 169 -10.69 16.61 -2.71
CA HIS A 169 -9.79 17.30 -3.62
C HIS A 169 -8.46 17.61 -2.91
N PHE A 170 -7.49 16.73 -3.04
CA PHE A 170 -6.17 16.86 -2.41
C PHE A 170 -5.33 18.04 -2.93
N ARG A 171 -5.92 19.00 -3.64
CA ARG A 171 -5.22 20.15 -4.24
C ARG A 171 -4.52 21.07 -3.23
N LYS A 172 -4.68 20.89 -1.92
CA LYS A 172 -4.14 21.78 -0.88
C LYS A 172 -3.24 21.12 0.16
N MET A 173 -2.67 19.96 -0.07
CA MET A 173 -1.59 19.50 0.79
C MET A 173 -0.30 20.29 0.49
N ARG A 174 -0.22 21.53 0.98
CA ARG A 174 1.04 22.29 1.03
C ARG A 174 1.89 21.77 2.19
N LYS A 175 3.21 21.86 2.04
CA LYS A 175 4.21 21.49 3.06
C LYS A 175 3.95 22.08 4.46
N ASN A 176 3.11 23.10 4.58
CA ASN A 176 2.80 23.78 5.84
C ASN A 176 1.66 23.16 6.64
N ASP A 177 0.79 22.36 6.01
CA ASP A 177 -0.40 21.82 6.71
C ASP A 177 -0.07 20.64 7.62
N ILE A 178 1.10 19.99 7.41
CA ILE A 178 1.58 18.89 8.26
C ILE A 178 2.25 19.41 9.55
N ALA A 179 2.69 20.66 9.58
CA ALA A 179 3.36 21.27 10.73
C ALA A 179 2.37 21.75 11.80
N ASP A 180 1.14 22.11 11.43
CA ASP A 180 0.17 22.70 12.37
C ASP A 180 -0.57 21.68 13.24
N GLU A 181 -0.66 20.42 12.84
CA GLU A 181 -1.25 19.38 13.71
C GLU A 181 -0.37 18.97 14.90
N LYS A 182 0.92 19.31 14.89
CA LYS A 182 1.82 19.05 16.01
C LYS A 182 1.75 20.06 17.17
N GLN A 183 0.95 21.13 17.03
CA GLN A 183 0.82 22.14 18.06
C GLN A 183 -0.51 22.10 18.84
N SER A 184 -1.35 21.10 18.61
CA SER A 184 -2.65 20.96 19.32
C SER A 184 -2.75 19.66 20.13
N LEU A 185 -1.67 19.25 20.78
CA LEU A 185 -1.72 18.22 21.83
C LEU A 185 -1.01 18.74 23.07
#